data_c6d606f57fa2386f3662a327b6cd4787
#
_entry.id   c6d606f57fa2386f3662a327b6cd4787
#
_cell.length_a   1.000
_cell.length_b   1.000
_cell.length_c   1.000
_cell.angle_alpha   90.00
_cell.angle_beta   90.00
_cell.angle_gamma   90.00
#
_symmetry.space_group_name_H-M   'P 1'
#
loop_
_entity.id
_entity.type
_entity.pdbx_description
1 polymer ?
#
loop_
_entity_poly.entity_id
_entity_poly.type
_entity_poly.pdbx_seq_one_letter_code
_entity_poly.pdbx_strand_id
1 'polypeptide(L)'
;MVKLVEPILPLAPWASPIIDIYAESLLACDQLEKLDELLLNMNNGKDSFRLLAVKIERAHISNDYKRAIELSELAISKYGLSCFYWAQLLRANYSENIELNKIQNVVSKIPKEIIKSFSFNGLNLLHLVAKSDLSLAESVAMEWFIDDPVGMATNVTNLHFNNLKRNNDLTKNVYPSERCSTAFVYTKRGRTYTKLLVDDCNSSEYLLNPDSPLGELLSDMDIGEEAKEGMSTIKLIEKLPAIVGAFRISINIRDDINPGDDCFYSLSINEEDGVEGMLKQIDSISQQKQTISLLF
;
A
#
# COMPACT_ATOMS: atom_id res chain seq x y z
N MET A 1 21.62 18.54 -15.83
CA MET A 1 21.43 19.64 -14.86
C MET A 1 22.73 20.01 -14.17
N VAL A 2 23.51 19.09 -13.56
CA VAL A 2 24.77 19.39 -12.83
C VAL A 2 25.72 20.27 -13.69
N LYS A 3 26.08 19.82 -14.90
CA LYS A 3 26.98 20.55 -15.81
C LYS A 3 26.51 21.95 -16.23
N LEU A 4 25.24 22.25 -16.10
CA LEU A 4 24.65 23.55 -16.47
C LEU A 4 24.66 24.54 -15.31
N VAL A 5 24.49 24.08 -14.09
CA VAL A 5 24.33 24.91 -12.91
C VAL A 5 25.71 25.17 -12.23
N GLU A 6 26.58 24.17 -12.19
CA GLU A 6 27.87 24.22 -11.52
C GLU A 6 28.71 25.44 -11.92
N PRO A 7 28.86 25.86 -13.22
CA PRO A 7 29.66 27.00 -13.61
C PRO A 7 29.13 28.37 -13.16
N ILE A 8 27.87 28.46 -12.79
CA ILE A 8 27.21 29.72 -12.42
C ILE A 8 26.85 29.82 -10.93
N LEU A 9 27.26 28.79 -10.14
CA LEU A 9 27.00 28.79 -8.71
C LEU A 9 27.83 29.84 -7.99
N PRO A 10 27.23 30.68 -7.11
CA PRO A 10 27.98 31.53 -6.21
C PRO A 10 28.69 30.69 -5.13
N LEU A 11 29.77 31.23 -4.53
CA LEU A 11 30.52 30.55 -3.46
C LEU A 11 29.64 30.21 -2.24
N ALA A 12 28.65 31.05 -1.95
CA ALA A 12 27.71 30.83 -0.86
C ALA A 12 26.27 30.97 -1.42
N PRO A 13 25.73 29.91 -2.03
CA PRO A 13 24.39 29.93 -2.62
C PRO A 13 23.30 30.04 -1.56
N TRP A 14 22.20 30.68 -1.90
CA TRP A 14 21.00 30.73 -1.07
C TRP A 14 19.96 29.73 -1.56
N ALA A 15 19.05 29.31 -0.68
CA ALA A 15 17.96 28.42 -1.04
C ALA A 15 17.10 29.03 -2.17
N SER A 16 16.99 28.32 -3.27
CA SER A 16 16.21 28.71 -4.46
C SER A 16 15.80 27.45 -5.23
N PRO A 17 14.77 27.52 -6.08
CA PRO A 17 14.35 26.38 -6.90
C PRO A 17 15.48 25.76 -7.75
N ILE A 18 16.44 26.59 -8.20
CA ILE A 18 17.58 26.12 -8.99
C ILE A 18 18.53 25.28 -8.08
N ILE A 19 18.79 25.75 -6.89
CA ILE A 19 19.62 25.03 -5.91
C ILE A 19 18.94 23.73 -5.48
N ASP A 20 17.62 23.73 -5.26
CA ASP A 20 16.87 22.52 -4.96
C ASP A 20 17.05 21.46 -6.05
N ILE A 21 16.84 21.83 -7.33
CA ILE A 21 17.01 20.92 -8.46
C ILE A 21 18.47 20.49 -8.63
N TYR A 22 19.42 21.36 -8.35
CA TYR A 22 20.83 21.03 -8.41
C TYR A 22 21.21 20.02 -7.33
N ALA A 23 20.78 20.23 -6.08
CA ALA A 23 21.00 19.31 -4.98
C ALA A 23 20.36 17.92 -5.25
N GLU A 24 19.12 17.89 -5.74
CA GLU A 24 18.46 16.64 -6.19
C GLU A 24 19.27 15.95 -7.30
N SER A 25 19.80 16.71 -8.26
CA SER A 25 20.60 16.15 -9.36
C SER A 25 21.93 15.60 -8.89
N LEU A 26 22.60 16.24 -7.91
CA LEU A 26 23.82 15.73 -7.30
C LEU A 26 23.55 14.41 -6.57
N LEU A 27 22.49 14.35 -5.79
CA LEU A 27 22.06 13.14 -5.10
C LEU A 27 21.76 12.01 -6.09
N ALA A 28 20.96 12.27 -7.12
CA ALA A 28 20.59 11.28 -8.14
C ALA A 28 21.78 10.78 -8.98
N CYS A 29 22.83 11.59 -9.12
CA CYS A 29 24.08 11.22 -9.81
C CYS A 29 25.16 10.65 -8.88
N ASP A 30 24.84 10.38 -7.61
CA ASP A 30 25.76 9.90 -6.58
C ASP A 30 26.99 10.78 -6.38
N GLN A 31 26.86 12.11 -6.64
CA GLN A 31 27.95 13.09 -6.41
C GLN A 31 27.89 13.64 -4.98
N LEU A 32 28.05 12.76 -4.01
CA LEU A 32 27.79 13.04 -2.60
C LEU A 32 28.76 14.07 -2.01
N GLU A 33 30.05 14.06 -2.42
CA GLU A 33 31.04 15.03 -1.95
C GLU A 33 30.65 16.46 -2.36
N LYS A 34 30.23 16.66 -3.61
CA LYS A 34 29.75 17.96 -4.09
C LYS A 34 28.46 18.39 -3.42
N LEU A 35 27.58 17.44 -3.12
CA LEU A 35 26.36 17.70 -2.37
C LEU A 35 26.69 18.19 -0.95
N ASP A 36 27.62 17.53 -0.26
CA ASP A 36 28.04 17.91 1.09
C ASP A 36 28.67 19.31 1.08
N GLU A 37 29.54 19.60 0.09
CA GLU A 37 30.13 20.93 -0.09
C GLU A 37 29.06 22.00 -0.34
N LEU A 38 28.07 21.72 -1.21
CA LEU A 38 26.92 22.61 -1.47
C LEU A 38 26.17 22.91 -0.17
N LEU A 39 25.78 21.86 0.56
CA LEU A 39 24.99 22.00 1.79
C LEU A 39 25.74 22.73 2.91
N LEU A 40 27.08 22.57 2.98
CA LEU A 40 27.95 23.27 3.93
C LEU A 40 28.06 24.77 3.61
N ASN A 41 28.19 25.10 2.32
CA ASN A 41 28.43 26.48 1.85
C ASN A 41 27.12 27.28 1.70
N MET A 42 25.97 26.65 1.81
CA MET A 42 24.69 27.37 1.72
C MET A 42 24.53 28.39 2.85
N ASN A 43 24.14 29.60 2.48
CA ASN A 43 23.74 30.60 3.44
C ASN A 43 22.51 30.10 4.26
N ASN A 44 22.53 30.33 5.56
CA ASN A 44 21.47 29.95 6.49
C ASN A 44 20.12 30.61 6.12
N GLY A 45 19.41 29.97 5.18
CA GLY A 45 18.06 30.33 4.75
C GLY A 45 17.04 29.31 5.26
N LYS A 46 15.76 29.59 5.04
CA LYS A 46 14.70 28.60 5.30
C LYS A 46 14.82 27.49 4.26
N ASP A 47 15.14 26.28 4.70
CA ASP A 47 15.12 25.10 3.83
C ASP A 47 13.76 24.96 3.15
N SER A 48 13.76 24.76 1.83
CA SER A 48 12.58 24.41 1.05
C SER A 48 12.16 22.97 1.36
N PHE A 49 10.96 22.60 0.89
CA PHE A 49 10.51 21.21 0.93
C PHE A 49 11.53 20.27 0.27
N ARG A 50 11.96 20.58 -0.94
CA ARG A 50 12.90 19.74 -1.70
C ARG A 50 14.25 19.62 -1.02
N LEU A 51 14.80 20.72 -0.51
CA LEU A 51 16.10 20.72 0.14
C LEU A 51 16.11 19.89 1.43
N LEU A 52 15.02 19.94 2.22
CA LEU A 52 14.87 19.07 3.39
C LEU A 52 14.81 17.59 2.98
N ALA A 53 14.11 17.25 1.90
CA ALA A 53 14.05 15.89 1.38
C ALA A 53 15.46 15.38 0.98
N VAL A 54 16.25 16.22 0.28
CA VAL A 54 17.65 15.89 -0.09
C VAL A 54 18.50 15.68 1.16
N LYS A 55 18.42 16.56 2.15
CA LYS A 55 19.18 16.44 3.41
C LYS A 55 18.84 15.17 4.17
N ILE A 56 17.55 14.79 4.23
CA ILE A 56 17.08 13.56 4.87
C ILE A 56 17.63 12.34 4.14
N GLU A 57 17.52 12.30 2.82
CA GLU A 57 18.00 11.17 2.02
C GLU A 57 19.54 11.06 2.10
N ARG A 58 20.27 12.19 2.09
CA ARG A 58 21.71 12.20 2.31
C ARG A 58 22.11 11.63 3.68
N ALA A 59 21.34 11.94 4.74
CA ALA A 59 21.54 11.37 6.07
C ALA A 59 21.26 9.84 6.07
N HIS A 60 20.27 9.36 5.36
CA HIS A 60 20.02 7.92 5.18
C HIS A 60 21.17 7.21 4.47
N ILE A 61 21.71 7.80 3.39
CA ILE A 61 22.85 7.24 2.65
C ILE A 61 24.11 7.14 3.53
N SER A 62 24.33 8.11 4.41
CA SER A 62 25.46 8.08 5.36
C SER A 62 25.19 7.23 6.62
N ASN A 63 24.03 6.59 6.73
CA ASN A 63 23.55 5.87 7.92
C ASN A 63 23.48 6.74 9.19
N ASP A 64 23.38 8.07 9.04
CA ASP A 64 23.14 9.00 10.14
C ASP A 64 21.65 9.12 10.40
N TYR A 65 21.09 8.05 10.96
CA TYR A 65 19.63 7.95 11.18
C TYR A 65 19.13 8.93 12.25
N LYS A 66 19.97 9.31 13.22
CA LYS A 66 19.63 10.34 14.21
C LYS A 66 19.40 11.68 13.51
N ARG A 67 20.31 12.03 12.62
CA ARG A 67 20.16 13.24 11.82
C ARG A 67 18.96 13.19 10.89
N ALA A 68 18.66 12.02 10.29
CA ALA A 68 17.47 11.82 9.48
C ALA A 68 16.18 12.00 10.30
N ILE A 69 16.12 11.53 11.55
CA ILE A 69 15.00 11.75 12.47
C ILE A 69 14.82 13.26 12.74
N GLU A 70 15.87 13.96 13.19
CA GLU A 70 15.81 15.39 13.48
C GLU A 70 15.32 16.22 12.28
N LEU A 71 15.84 15.93 11.08
CA LEU A 71 15.46 16.64 9.85
C LEU A 71 14.01 16.31 9.45
N SER A 72 13.55 15.06 9.65
CA SER A 72 12.18 14.67 9.37
C SER A 72 11.19 15.32 10.33
N GLU A 73 11.52 15.41 11.62
CA GLU A 73 10.71 16.14 12.62
C GLU A 73 10.63 17.63 12.30
N LEU A 74 11.75 18.24 11.90
CA LEU A 74 11.77 19.63 11.43
C LEU A 74 10.88 19.79 10.18
N ALA A 75 10.96 18.87 9.22
CA ALA A 75 10.15 18.91 8.03
C ALA A 75 8.65 18.75 8.35
N ILE A 76 8.29 17.84 9.24
CA ILE A 76 6.90 17.66 9.71
C ILE A 76 6.40 18.92 10.43
N SER A 77 7.21 19.60 11.23
CA SER A 77 6.80 20.86 11.87
C SER A 77 6.44 21.95 10.86
N LYS A 78 7.01 21.92 9.65
CA LYS A 78 6.74 22.88 8.55
C LYS A 78 5.68 22.39 7.56
N TYR A 79 5.64 21.08 7.30
CA TYR A 79 4.89 20.44 6.22
C TYR A 79 4.12 19.21 6.74
N GLY A 80 3.45 19.32 7.89
CA GLY A 80 2.84 18.21 8.63
C GLY A 80 1.83 17.37 7.86
N LEU A 81 1.25 17.91 6.77
CA LEU A 81 0.32 17.19 5.91
C LEU A 81 1.02 16.44 4.75
N SER A 82 2.31 16.14 4.88
CA SER A 82 3.06 15.39 3.85
C SER A 82 3.30 13.93 4.26
N CYS A 83 2.66 12.98 3.57
CA CYS A 83 2.93 11.55 3.71
C CYS A 83 4.43 11.22 3.57
N PHE A 84 5.13 11.94 2.67
CA PHE A 84 6.56 11.72 2.40
C PHE A 84 7.38 11.90 3.68
N TYR A 85 7.22 12.99 4.43
CA TYR A 85 8.01 13.24 5.63
C TYR A 85 7.68 12.32 6.80
N TRP A 86 6.42 11.95 6.96
CA TRP A 86 6.02 10.91 7.92
C TRP A 86 6.64 9.56 7.57
N ALA A 87 6.71 9.20 6.29
CA ALA A 87 7.38 8.00 5.83
C ALA A 87 8.89 8.04 6.11
N GLN A 88 9.56 9.18 5.86
CA GLN A 88 10.98 9.33 6.16
C GLN A 88 11.27 9.24 7.66
N LEU A 89 10.43 9.84 8.51
CA LEU A 89 10.54 9.71 9.97
C LEU A 89 10.44 8.25 10.41
N LEU A 90 9.44 7.51 9.94
CA LEU A 90 9.29 6.08 10.27
C LEU A 90 10.47 5.26 9.75
N ARG A 91 10.91 5.48 8.50
CA ARG A 91 12.08 4.82 7.92
C ARG A 91 13.32 5.01 8.80
N ALA A 92 13.59 6.24 9.22
CA ALA A 92 14.73 6.55 10.07
C ALA A 92 14.63 5.90 11.46
N ASN A 93 13.44 5.93 12.08
CA ASN A 93 13.20 5.27 13.37
C ASN A 93 13.42 3.75 13.30
N TYR A 94 12.95 3.09 12.23
CA TYR A 94 13.21 1.65 12.03
C TYR A 94 14.68 1.35 11.81
N SER A 95 15.39 2.19 11.06
CA SER A 95 16.82 2.00 10.77
C SER A 95 17.72 2.26 11.99
N GLU A 96 17.34 3.18 12.88
CA GLU A 96 18.01 3.43 14.16
C GLU A 96 17.65 2.38 15.23
N ASN A 97 16.77 1.41 14.92
CA ASN A 97 16.26 0.40 15.84
C ASN A 97 15.59 0.98 17.10
N ILE A 98 14.81 2.04 16.91
CA ILE A 98 14.03 2.62 18.00
C ILE A 98 13.00 1.60 18.51
N GLU A 99 12.75 1.58 19.81
CA GLU A 99 11.78 0.70 20.45
C GLU A 99 10.37 0.81 19.83
N LEU A 100 9.72 -0.33 19.62
CA LEU A 100 8.44 -0.42 18.92
C LEU A 100 7.35 0.49 19.52
N ASN A 101 7.28 0.61 20.85
CA ASN A 101 6.34 1.47 21.54
C ASN A 101 6.52 2.96 21.20
N LYS A 102 7.76 3.40 21.00
CA LYS A 102 8.06 4.78 20.57
C LYS A 102 7.64 4.99 19.11
N ILE A 103 7.87 4.00 18.24
CA ILE A 103 7.41 4.04 16.85
C ILE A 103 5.89 4.08 16.79
N GLN A 104 5.19 3.28 17.58
CA GLN A 104 3.72 3.31 17.68
C GLN A 104 3.21 4.67 18.14
N ASN A 105 3.91 5.34 19.06
CA ASN A 105 3.58 6.72 19.47
C ASN A 105 3.80 7.73 18.32
N VAL A 106 4.76 7.50 17.41
CA VAL A 106 4.91 8.32 16.20
C VAL A 106 3.75 8.05 15.25
N VAL A 107 3.40 6.78 15.02
CA VAL A 107 2.28 6.38 14.15
C VAL A 107 0.96 6.98 14.62
N SER A 108 0.68 6.99 15.94
CA SER A 108 -0.55 7.57 16.49
C SER A 108 -0.70 9.08 16.27
N LYS A 109 0.38 9.78 15.93
CA LYS A 109 0.39 11.23 15.64
C LYS A 109 0.20 11.56 14.17
N ILE A 110 0.20 10.55 13.29
CA ILE A 110 -0.01 10.77 11.85
C ILE A 110 -1.41 11.33 11.62
N PRO A 111 -1.53 12.49 10.96
CA PRO A 111 -2.84 13.07 10.67
C PRO A 111 -3.65 12.14 9.76
N LYS A 112 -4.88 11.79 10.13
CA LYS A 112 -5.73 10.89 9.35
C LYS A 112 -6.02 11.44 7.95
N GLU A 113 -6.05 12.75 7.80
CA GLU A 113 -6.33 13.44 6.53
C GLU A 113 -5.33 13.10 5.43
N ILE A 114 -4.07 12.83 5.79
CA ILE A 114 -3.02 12.56 4.78
C ILE A 114 -3.10 11.15 4.21
N ILE A 115 -3.74 10.23 4.92
CA ILE A 115 -3.95 8.84 4.52
C ILE A 115 -5.41 8.54 4.16
N LYS A 116 -6.29 9.56 4.12
CA LYS A 116 -7.71 9.39 3.83
C LYS A 116 -7.96 8.94 2.39
N SER A 117 -7.18 9.46 1.43
CA SER A 117 -7.26 9.10 0.03
C SER A 117 -5.95 8.50 -0.47
N PHE A 118 -6.03 7.62 -1.45
CA PHE A 118 -4.86 6.99 -2.03
C PHE A 118 -3.88 8.00 -2.64
N SER A 119 -2.60 7.79 -2.36
CA SER A 119 -1.48 8.39 -3.07
C SER A 119 -0.26 7.47 -2.96
N PHE A 120 0.69 7.54 -3.91
CA PHE A 120 1.91 6.71 -3.83
C PHE A 120 2.74 6.97 -2.58
N ASN A 121 2.82 8.22 -2.12
CA ASN A 121 3.49 8.55 -0.86
C ASN A 121 2.71 8.03 0.35
N GLY A 122 1.36 8.06 0.28
CA GLY A 122 0.48 7.45 1.28
C GLY A 122 0.66 5.94 1.34
N LEU A 123 0.79 5.25 0.21
CA LEU A 123 1.06 3.82 0.15
C LEU A 123 2.42 3.46 0.79
N ASN A 124 3.48 4.21 0.46
CA ASN A 124 4.79 4.02 1.09
C ASN A 124 4.73 4.22 2.61
N LEU A 125 4.01 5.25 3.07
CA LEU A 125 3.77 5.47 4.49
C LEU A 125 3.03 4.30 5.11
N LEU A 126 1.97 3.79 4.45
CA LEU A 126 1.15 2.69 4.93
C LEU A 126 1.95 1.40 5.11
N HIS A 127 2.85 1.07 4.18
CA HIS A 127 3.76 -0.07 4.32
C HIS A 127 4.70 0.05 5.54
N LEU A 128 5.11 1.26 5.90
CA LEU A 128 5.90 1.49 7.11
C LEU A 128 5.03 1.42 8.37
N VAL A 129 3.84 1.99 8.35
CA VAL A 129 2.85 1.89 9.44
C VAL A 129 2.53 0.43 9.73
N ALA A 130 2.32 -0.41 8.73
CA ALA A 130 2.01 -1.83 8.87
C ALA A 130 3.08 -2.61 9.68
N LYS A 131 4.32 -2.12 9.72
CA LYS A 131 5.38 -2.74 10.52
C LYS A 131 5.18 -2.62 12.03
N SER A 132 4.43 -1.63 12.50
CA SER A 132 4.18 -1.38 13.93
C SER A 132 2.70 -1.40 14.31
N ASP A 133 1.82 -1.07 13.36
CA ASP A 133 0.36 -1.07 13.52
C ASP A 133 -0.30 -1.57 12.23
N LEU A 134 -0.36 -2.91 12.10
CA LEU A 134 -0.99 -3.56 10.97
C LEU A 134 -2.49 -3.25 10.88
N SER A 135 -3.14 -3.11 12.04
CA SER A 135 -4.56 -2.80 12.16
C SER A 135 -4.92 -1.50 11.45
N LEU A 136 -4.21 -0.43 11.78
CA LEU A 136 -4.40 0.87 11.13
C LEU A 136 -4.13 0.78 9.62
N ALA A 137 -3.07 0.07 9.24
CA ALA A 137 -2.72 -0.07 7.82
C ALA A 137 -3.80 -0.82 7.02
N GLU A 138 -4.34 -1.91 7.57
CA GLU A 138 -5.43 -2.66 6.95
C GLU A 138 -6.73 -1.85 6.86
N SER A 139 -7.07 -1.11 7.93
CA SER A 139 -8.24 -0.23 7.93
C SER A 139 -8.16 0.84 6.82
N VAL A 140 -7.01 1.50 6.69
CA VAL A 140 -6.79 2.50 5.62
C VAL A 140 -6.82 1.87 4.23
N ALA A 141 -6.18 0.70 4.05
CA ALA A 141 -6.19 0.00 2.77
C ALA A 141 -7.62 -0.43 2.36
N MET A 142 -8.45 -0.81 3.34
CA MET A 142 -9.87 -1.11 3.11
C MET A 142 -10.66 0.10 2.63
N GLU A 143 -10.46 1.29 3.22
CA GLU A 143 -11.13 2.51 2.76
C GLU A 143 -10.74 2.84 1.30
N TRP A 144 -9.46 2.74 0.96
CA TRP A 144 -9.01 2.93 -0.43
C TRP A 144 -9.57 1.88 -1.39
N PHE A 145 -9.66 0.61 -0.93
CA PHE A 145 -10.22 -0.48 -1.72
C PHE A 145 -11.73 -0.30 -1.96
N ILE A 146 -12.47 0.17 -0.97
CA ILE A 146 -13.91 0.45 -1.12
C ILE A 146 -14.14 1.55 -2.16
N ASP A 147 -13.28 2.58 -2.19
CA ASP A 147 -13.39 3.69 -3.14
C ASP A 147 -12.98 3.28 -4.56
N ASP A 148 -11.99 2.39 -4.73
CA ASP A 148 -11.53 1.89 -6.03
C ASP A 148 -11.02 0.43 -5.94
N PRO A 149 -11.92 -0.57 -5.98
CA PRO A 149 -11.53 -1.98 -5.85
C PRO A 149 -10.53 -2.43 -6.91
N VAL A 150 -10.69 -1.99 -8.15
CA VAL A 150 -9.83 -2.41 -9.27
C VAL A 150 -8.45 -1.79 -9.16
N GLY A 151 -8.36 -0.48 -8.96
CA GLY A 151 -7.07 0.21 -8.82
C GLY A 151 -6.29 -0.18 -7.56
N MET A 152 -6.98 -0.65 -6.52
CA MET A 152 -6.36 -1.01 -5.24
C MET A 152 -6.05 -2.51 -5.09
N ALA A 153 -6.51 -3.37 -5.99
CA ALA A 153 -6.36 -4.83 -5.89
C ALA A 153 -4.91 -5.27 -5.64
N THR A 154 -3.96 -4.77 -6.44
CA THR A 154 -2.53 -5.07 -6.27
C THR A 154 -1.99 -4.60 -4.92
N ASN A 155 -2.39 -3.40 -4.47
CA ASN A 155 -1.91 -2.80 -3.23
C ASN A 155 -2.39 -3.56 -1.99
N VAL A 156 -3.67 -3.97 -1.96
CA VAL A 156 -4.25 -4.79 -0.89
C VAL A 156 -3.56 -6.15 -0.83
N THR A 157 -3.35 -6.80 -2.00
CA THR A 157 -2.65 -8.08 -2.09
C THR A 157 -1.23 -7.97 -1.54
N ASN A 158 -0.47 -6.95 -1.96
CA ASN A 158 0.91 -6.74 -1.52
C ASN A 158 1.00 -6.42 -0.02
N LEU A 159 0.09 -5.60 0.51
CA LEU A 159 0.04 -5.31 1.94
C LEU A 159 -0.19 -6.59 2.75
N HIS A 160 -1.13 -7.43 2.32
CA HIS A 160 -1.44 -8.69 2.96
C HIS A 160 -0.24 -9.65 2.92
N PHE A 161 0.35 -9.91 1.74
CA PHE A 161 1.49 -10.82 1.59
C PHE A 161 2.73 -10.38 2.38
N ASN A 162 3.05 -9.09 2.37
CA ASN A 162 4.19 -8.56 3.10
C ASN A 162 4.07 -8.72 4.63
N ASN A 163 2.85 -8.95 5.12
CA ASN A 163 2.56 -9.05 6.55
C ASN A 163 2.07 -10.44 7.00
N LEU A 164 1.94 -11.42 6.09
CA LEU A 164 1.49 -12.79 6.40
C LEU A 164 2.24 -13.44 7.57
N LYS A 165 3.57 -13.28 7.64
CA LYS A 165 4.39 -13.86 8.71
C LYS A 165 4.14 -13.24 10.08
N ARG A 166 3.54 -12.05 10.13
CA ARG A 166 3.21 -11.33 11.38
C ARG A 166 1.82 -11.68 11.88
N ASN A 167 0.93 -12.07 10.97
CA ASN A 167 -0.42 -12.50 11.28
C ASN A 167 -0.50 -14.02 11.34
N ASN A 168 0.03 -14.62 12.41
CA ASN A 168 -0.14 -16.07 12.66
C ASN A 168 -1.60 -16.48 12.88
N ASP A 169 -2.53 -15.52 12.92
CA ASP A 169 -3.94 -15.76 13.18
C ASP A 169 -4.82 -14.78 12.39
N LEU A 170 -4.98 -15.07 11.09
CA LEU A 170 -5.86 -14.31 10.16
C LEU A 170 -7.31 -14.24 10.65
N THR A 171 -7.69 -15.06 11.63
CA THR A 171 -9.04 -15.11 12.16
C THR A 171 -9.27 -14.25 13.39
N LYS A 172 -8.21 -13.86 14.11
CA LYS A 172 -8.32 -13.16 15.40
C LYS A 172 -8.25 -11.65 15.32
N ASN A 173 -7.57 -11.10 14.31
CA ASN A 173 -7.40 -9.66 14.17
C ASN A 173 -8.27 -9.12 13.03
N VAL A 174 -9.55 -9.13 13.26
CA VAL A 174 -10.51 -8.48 12.36
C VAL A 174 -10.57 -7.03 12.78
N TYR A 175 -9.95 -6.16 11.99
CA TYR A 175 -10.15 -4.74 12.11
C TYR A 175 -11.12 -4.30 11.03
N PRO A 176 -12.38 -4.03 11.37
CA PRO A 176 -13.32 -3.51 10.42
C PRO A 176 -12.86 -2.11 9.99
N SER A 177 -12.97 -1.81 8.70
CA SER A 177 -13.07 -0.42 8.31
C SER A 177 -14.32 0.18 8.96
N GLU A 178 -14.38 1.50 9.09
CA GLU A 178 -15.57 2.17 9.63
C GLU A 178 -16.82 1.88 8.78
N ARG A 179 -16.65 1.54 7.48
CA ARG A 179 -17.70 1.33 6.48
C ARG A 179 -17.99 -0.13 6.14
N CYS A 180 -17.09 -1.05 6.51
CA CYS A 180 -17.20 -2.46 6.10
C CYS A 180 -16.71 -3.41 7.20
N SER A 181 -17.58 -4.28 7.69
CA SER A 181 -17.24 -5.27 8.70
C SER A 181 -17.11 -6.69 8.15
N THR A 182 -17.81 -7.00 7.06
CA THR A 182 -18.04 -8.37 6.60
C THR A 182 -17.96 -8.47 5.08
N ALA A 183 -17.55 -9.63 4.59
CA ALA A 183 -17.69 -10.04 3.21
C ALA A 183 -18.50 -11.34 3.13
N PHE A 184 -19.33 -11.47 2.11
CA PHE A 184 -20.10 -12.66 1.82
C PHE A 184 -19.52 -13.42 0.63
N VAL A 185 -19.36 -14.74 0.80
CA VAL A 185 -19.10 -15.67 -0.30
C VAL A 185 -20.39 -16.48 -0.52
N TYR A 186 -20.94 -16.40 -1.70
CA TYR A 186 -22.19 -17.09 -2.04
C TYR A 186 -22.18 -17.62 -3.47
N THR A 187 -23.00 -18.65 -3.72
CA THR A 187 -23.22 -19.16 -5.07
C THR A 187 -24.58 -18.71 -5.60
N LYS A 188 -24.61 -18.39 -6.88
CA LYS A 188 -25.82 -18.05 -7.63
C LYS A 188 -25.67 -18.58 -9.06
N ARG A 189 -26.62 -19.40 -9.52
CA ARG A 189 -26.60 -20.04 -10.85
C ARG A 189 -25.29 -20.79 -11.14
N GLY A 190 -24.74 -21.50 -10.14
CA GLY A 190 -23.50 -22.29 -10.28
C GLY A 190 -22.21 -21.48 -10.32
N ARG A 191 -22.26 -20.15 -10.10
CA ARG A 191 -21.06 -19.30 -9.98
C ARG A 191 -20.90 -18.82 -8.55
N THR A 192 -19.66 -18.73 -8.10
CA THR A 192 -19.29 -18.19 -6.79
C THR A 192 -18.98 -16.70 -6.90
N TYR A 193 -19.49 -15.94 -5.96
CA TYR A 193 -19.30 -14.49 -5.84
C TYR A 193 -18.75 -14.17 -4.45
N THR A 194 -17.85 -13.21 -4.39
CA THR A 194 -17.39 -12.60 -3.14
C THR A 194 -17.71 -11.12 -3.19
N LYS A 195 -18.43 -10.61 -2.18
CA LYS A 195 -18.77 -9.18 -2.08
C LYS A 195 -18.54 -8.66 -0.68
N LEU A 196 -18.04 -7.42 -0.58
CA LEU A 196 -17.94 -6.68 0.67
C LEU A 196 -19.30 -6.05 1.00
N LEU A 197 -19.76 -6.20 2.23
CA LEU A 197 -20.92 -5.49 2.75
C LEU A 197 -20.47 -4.11 3.21
N VAL A 198 -20.85 -3.06 2.49
CA VAL A 198 -20.35 -1.70 2.68
C VAL A 198 -21.50 -0.74 2.89
N ASP A 199 -21.46 0.01 4.00
CA ASP A 199 -22.43 1.05 4.29
C ASP A 199 -22.30 2.23 3.30
N ASP A 200 -23.41 2.87 2.99
CA ASP A 200 -23.49 4.08 2.13
C ASP A 200 -22.82 3.91 0.74
N CYS A 201 -22.88 2.70 0.16
CA CYS A 201 -22.40 2.45 -1.19
C CYS A 201 -23.52 2.10 -2.18
N ASN A 202 -23.24 2.25 -3.47
CA ASN A 202 -24.02 1.60 -4.51
C ASN A 202 -23.51 0.17 -4.71
N SER A 203 -24.44 -0.81 -4.74
CA SER A 203 -24.06 -2.20 -5.03
C SER A 203 -23.39 -2.30 -6.41
N SER A 204 -22.27 -3.01 -6.47
CA SER A 204 -21.46 -3.22 -7.67
C SER A 204 -21.08 -4.69 -7.81
N GLU A 205 -20.12 -5.00 -8.68
CA GLU A 205 -19.57 -6.35 -8.81
C GLU A 205 -18.88 -6.80 -7.50
N TYR A 206 -18.21 -5.90 -6.80
CA TYR A 206 -17.39 -6.20 -5.62
C TYR A 206 -18.02 -5.73 -4.30
N LEU A 207 -18.91 -4.75 -4.36
CA LEU A 207 -19.50 -4.10 -3.19
C LEU A 207 -21.00 -4.43 -3.12
N LEU A 208 -21.53 -4.52 -1.91
CA LEU A 208 -22.91 -4.80 -1.62
C LEU A 208 -23.43 -3.84 -0.55
N ASN A 209 -24.47 -3.09 -0.90
CA ASN A 209 -25.16 -2.24 0.06
C ASN A 209 -25.99 -3.10 1.02
N PRO A 210 -25.89 -2.94 2.35
CA PRO A 210 -26.68 -3.68 3.32
C PRO A 210 -28.20 -3.50 3.12
N ASP A 211 -28.65 -2.30 2.70
CA ASP A 211 -30.07 -2.00 2.47
C ASP A 211 -30.58 -2.50 1.11
N SER A 212 -29.74 -3.16 0.32
CA SER A 212 -30.17 -3.80 -0.93
C SER A 212 -30.87 -5.13 -0.64
N PRO A 213 -31.83 -5.58 -1.49
CA PRO A 213 -32.50 -6.87 -1.28
C PRO A 213 -31.56 -8.07 -1.11
N LEU A 214 -30.41 -8.04 -1.82
CA LEU A 214 -29.40 -9.07 -1.67
C LEU A 214 -28.58 -8.88 -0.39
N GLY A 215 -28.30 -7.63 0.03
CA GLY A 215 -27.59 -7.32 1.28
C GLY A 215 -28.37 -7.77 2.50
N GLU A 216 -29.66 -7.43 2.58
CA GLU A 216 -30.57 -7.88 3.64
C GLU A 216 -30.62 -9.41 3.67
N LEU A 217 -30.84 -10.04 2.50
CA LEU A 217 -30.97 -11.49 2.39
C LEU A 217 -29.72 -12.21 2.92
N LEU A 218 -28.52 -11.84 2.46
CA LEU A 218 -27.26 -12.48 2.86
C LEU A 218 -26.91 -12.20 4.33
N SER A 219 -27.33 -11.05 4.87
CA SER A 219 -27.11 -10.71 6.27
C SER A 219 -27.88 -11.62 7.20
N ASP A 220 -29.14 -11.96 6.83
CA ASP A 220 -30.03 -12.78 7.61
C ASP A 220 -29.79 -14.29 7.47
N MET A 221 -29.12 -14.72 6.38
CA MET A 221 -28.84 -16.15 6.14
C MET A 221 -27.75 -16.70 7.06
N ASP A 222 -27.88 -17.96 7.44
CA ASP A 222 -26.81 -18.76 8.05
C ASP A 222 -25.91 -19.41 6.98
N ILE A 223 -24.67 -19.72 7.36
CA ILE A 223 -23.70 -20.38 6.45
C ILE A 223 -24.25 -21.76 6.06
N GLY A 224 -24.28 -22.04 4.76
CA GLY A 224 -24.83 -23.26 4.17
C GLY A 224 -26.33 -23.17 3.81
N GLU A 225 -27.02 -22.11 4.25
CA GLU A 225 -28.42 -21.88 3.93
C GLU A 225 -28.66 -21.51 2.47
N GLU A 226 -29.83 -21.86 1.96
CA GLU A 226 -30.29 -21.53 0.60
C GLU A 226 -31.55 -20.65 0.66
N ALA A 227 -31.55 -19.58 -0.09
CA ALA A 227 -32.69 -18.66 -0.20
C ALA A 227 -32.96 -18.31 -1.67
N LYS A 228 -34.19 -17.80 -1.94
CA LYS A 228 -34.55 -17.32 -3.28
C LYS A 228 -34.34 -15.83 -3.42
N GLU A 229 -33.61 -15.43 -4.45
CA GLU A 229 -33.53 -14.05 -4.92
C GLU A 229 -34.11 -13.96 -6.33
N GLY A 230 -35.35 -13.49 -6.41
CA GLY A 230 -36.12 -13.53 -7.65
C GLY A 230 -36.33 -14.96 -8.18
N MET A 231 -35.86 -15.21 -9.41
CA MET A 231 -35.90 -16.54 -10.03
C MET A 231 -34.63 -17.40 -9.78
N SER A 232 -33.72 -16.96 -8.97
CA SER A 232 -32.44 -17.66 -8.71
C SER A 232 -32.40 -18.13 -7.27
N THR A 233 -31.79 -19.31 -7.05
CA THR A 233 -31.42 -19.78 -5.71
C THR A 233 -30.00 -19.30 -5.40
N ILE A 234 -29.83 -18.75 -4.21
CA ILE A 234 -28.56 -18.34 -3.63
C ILE A 234 -28.24 -19.27 -2.48
N LYS A 235 -26.99 -19.68 -2.35
CA LYS A 235 -26.50 -20.41 -1.19
C LYS A 235 -25.35 -19.62 -0.56
N LEU A 236 -25.46 -19.26 0.71
CA LEU A 236 -24.39 -18.63 1.46
C LEU A 236 -23.32 -19.68 1.82
N ILE A 237 -22.09 -19.45 1.38
CA ILE A 237 -20.97 -20.36 1.60
C ILE A 237 -20.13 -19.94 2.81
N GLU A 238 -19.75 -18.66 2.89
CA GLU A 238 -18.90 -18.13 3.95
C GLU A 238 -19.31 -16.69 4.32
N LYS A 239 -19.11 -16.35 5.60
CA LYS A 239 -19.04 -14.96 6.09
C LYS A 239 -17.60 -14.71 6.51
N LEU A 240 -16.93 -13.75 5.86
CA LEU A 240 -15.51 -13.46 6.03
C LEU A 240 -15.30 -12.11 6.68
N PRO A 241 -14.19 -11.91 7.41
CA PRO A 241 -13.71 -10.58 7.74
C PRO A 241 -13.52 -9.74 6.47
N ALA A 242 -13.80 -8.43 6.55
CA ALA A 242 -13.76 -7.53 5.40
C ALA A 242 -12.42 -7.58 4.65
N ILE A 243 -11.28 -7.52 5.37
CA ILE A 243 -9.94 -7.56 4.75
C ILE A 243 -9.66 -8.89 4.02
N VAL A 244 -10.18 -10.01 4.54
CA VAL A 244 -10.03 -11.32 3.88
C VAL A 244 -10.87 -11.37 2.60
N GLY A 245 -12.08 -10.79 2.65
CA GLY A 245 -12.94 -10.64 1.47
C GLY A 245 -12.29 -9.74 0.42
N ALA A 246 -11.76 -8.58 0.81
CA ALA A 246 -11.05 -7.68 -0.08
C ALA A 246 -9.84 -8.35 -0.73
N PHE A 247 -9.07 -9.14 0.03
CA PHE A 247 -7.96 -9.92 -0.50
C PHE A 247 -8.41 -10.95 -1.56
N ARG A 248 -9.47 -11.72 -1.29
CA ARG A 248 -10.03 -12.68 -2.29
C ARG A 248 -10.51 -11.98 -3.56
N ILE A 249 -11.24 -10.86 -3.39
CA ILE A 249 -11.68 -10.04 -4.54
C ILE A 249 -10.47 -9.52 -5.31
N SER A 250 -9.44 -9.04 -4.62
CA SER A 250 -8.22 -8.52 -5.24
C SER A 250 -7.50 -9.57 -6.09
N ILE A 251 -7.41 -10.82 -5.62
CA ILE A 251 -6.84 -11.92 -6.41
C ILE A 251 -7.65 -12.13 -7.69
N ASN A 252 -8.99 -12.21 -7.59
CA ASN A 252 -9.84 -12.41 -8.75
C ASN A 252 -9.72 -11.27 -9.76
N ILE A 253 -9.71 -10.01 -9.29
CA ILE A 253 -9.51 -8.82 -10.16
C ILE A 253 -8.18 -8.92 -10.90
N ARG A 254 -7.10 -9.29 -10.22
CA ARG A 254 -5.76 -9.39 -10.83
C ARG A 254 -5.69 -10.51 -11.87
N ASP A 255 -6.30 -11.65 -11.59
CA ASP A 255 -6.35 -12.77 -12.52
C ASP A 255 -7.16 -12.43 -13.78
N ASP A 256 -8.26 -11.66 -13.64
CA ASP A 256 -9.16 -11.32 -14.75
C ASP A 256 -8.62 -10.15 -15.61
N ILE A 257 -8.00 -9.13 -15.00
CA ILE A 257 -7.63 -7.88 -15.68
C ILE A 257 -6.18 -7.90 -16.16
N ASN A 258 -5.25 -8.36 -15.33
CA ASN A 258 -3.81 -8.32 -15.61
C ASN A 258 -3.11 -9.62 -15.22
N PRO A 259 -3.39 -10.74 -15.90
CA PRO A 259 -2.71 -11.97 -15.56
C PRO A 259 -1.21 -11.86 -15.83
N GLY A 260 -0.42 -11.69 -14.77
CA GLY A 260 1.04 -11.71 -14.79
C GLY A 260 1.78 -10.37 -14.94
N ASP A 261 1.09 -9.24 -15.04
CA ASP A 261 1.75 -7.92 -15.19
C ASP A 261 2.56 -7.49 -13.95
N ASP A 262 2.18 -7.95 -12.78
CA ASP A 262 2.82 -7.61 -11.50
C ASP A 262 3.73 -8.70 -10.94
N CYS A 263 4.11 -9.68 -11.77
CA CYS A 263 4.95 -10.83 -11.40
C CYS A 263 4.34 -11.77 -10.35
N PHE A 264 3.08 -11.61 -9.99
CA PHE A 264 2.35 -12.57 -9.18
C PHE A 264 1.44 -13.43 -10.06
N TYR A 265 1.43 -14.74 -9.78
CA TYR A 265 0.55 -15.69 -10.44
C TYR A 265 -0.21 -16.43 -9.35
N SER A 266 -1.51 -16.57 -9.50
CA SER A 266 -2.28 -17.48 -8.67
C SER A 266 -2.17 -18.89 -9.22
N LEU A 267 -1.84 -19.84 -8.35
CA LEU A 267 -1.80 -21.26 -8.65
C LEU A 267 -2.97 -21.91 -7.93
N SER A 268 -3.89 -22.50 -8.70
CA SER A 268 -4.97 -23.29 -8.12
C SER A 268 -4.53 -24.73 -7.94
N ILE A 269 -4.62 -25.24 -6.72
CA ILE A 269 -4.38 -26.66 -6.43
C ILE A 269 -5.74 -27.35 -6.37
N ASN A 270 -6.04 -28.15 -7.38
CA ASN A 270 -7.17 -29.05 -7.33
C ASN A 270 -6.75 -30.33 -6.62
N GLU A 271 -7.59 -30.85 -5.72
CA GLU A 271 -7.31 -32.09 -4.99
C GLU A 271 -7.08 -33.27 -5.92
N GLU A 272 -7.70 -33.28 -7.11
CA GLU A 272 -7.58 -34.35 -8.13
C GLU A 272 -6.23 -34.31 -8.86
N ASP A 273 -5.67 -33.13 -9.13
CA ASP A 273 -4.41 -32.96 -9.91
C ASP A 273 -3.16 -32.86 -9.02
N GLY A 274 -3.31 -32.61 -7.74
CA GLY A 274 -2.23 -32.53 -6.77
C GLY A 274 -1.05 -31.65 -7.18
N VAL A 275 0.15 -32.06 -6.79
CA VAL A 275 1.41 -31.35 -7.10
C VAL A 275 1.73 -31.33 -8.61
N GLU A 276 1.27 -32.33 -9.35
CA GLU A 276 1.53 -32.43 -10.81
C GLU A 276 0.76 -31.36 -11.61
N GLY A 277 -0.47 -31.04 -11.20
CA GLY A 277 -1.25 -29.93 -11.75
C GLY A 277 -0.59 -28.56 -11.49
N MET A 278 -0.05 -28.37 -10.29
CA MET A 278 0.70 -27.17 -9.95
C MET A 278 1.97 -27.00 -10.80
N LEU A 279 2.75 -28.06 -11.00
CA LEU A 279 3.94 -28.03 -11.83
C LEU A 279 3.62 -27.71 -13.30
N LYS A 280 2.53 -28.25 -13.85
CA LYS A 280 2.07 -27.91 -15.22
C LYS A 280 1.68 -26.42 -15.35
N GLN A 281 1.06 -25.85 -14.31
CA GLN A 281 0.74 -24.40 -14.30
C GLN A 281 2.01 -23.56 -14.27
N ILE A 282 3.00 -23.90 -13.43
CA ILE A 282 4.31 -23.23 -13.37
C ILE A 282 5.03 -23.28 -14.72
N ASP A 283 5.04 -24.44 -15.38
CA ASP A 283 5.66 -24.62 -16.70
C ASP A 283 4.96 -23.76 -17.77
N SER A 284 3.63 -23.70 -17.75
CA SER A 284 2.84 -22.86 -18.65
C SER A 284 3.17 -21.35 -18.47
N ILE A 285 3.25 -20.87 -17.23
CA ILE A 285 3.63 -19.50 -16.89
C ILE A 285 5.05 -19.19 -17.38
N SER A 286 5.97 -20.13 -17.17
CA SER A 286 7.38 -20.00 -17.60
C SER A 286 7.51 -19.89 -19.11
N GLN A 287 6.73 -20.68 -19.87
CA GLN A 287 6.71 -20.64 -21.35
C GLN A 287 6.10 -19.34 -21.88
N GLN A 288 5.06 -18.80 -21.26
CA GLN A 288 4.49 -17.50 -21.62
C GLN A 288 5.50 -16.36 -21.47
N LYS A 289 6.29 -16.36 -20.40
CA LYS A 289 7.37 -15.36 -20.20
C LYS A 289 8.46 -15.44 -21.26
N GLN A 290 8.86 -16.63 -21.67
CA GLN A 290 9.87 -16.81 -22.73
C GLN A 290 9.37 -16.29 -24.07
N THR A 291 8.09 -16.47 -24.38
CA THR A 291 7.49 -15.97 -25.63
C THR A 291 7.44 -14.45 -25.68
N ILE A 292 7.12 -13.79 -24.55
CA ILE A 292 7.10 -12.32 -24.46
C ILE A 292 8.51 -11.74 -24.57
N SER A 293 9.53 -12.35 -23.96
CA SER A 293 10.92 -11.87 -24.04
C SER A 293 11.58 -12.05 -25.42
N LEU A 294 10.97 -12.83 -26.30
CA LEU A 294 11.44 -13.00 -27.70
C LEU A 294 10.76 -12.03 -28.68
N LEU A 295 9.76 -11.25 -28.22
CA LEU A 295 9.02 -10.28 -29.03
C LEU A 295 9.48 -8.83 -28.80
N PHE A 296 10.41 -8.59 -27.89
CA PHE A 296 11.09 -7.33 -27.60
C PHE A 296 12.62 -7.54 -27.65
#